data_d60e6db8517eaa0c49123d0b01dc4ffb
#
_entry.id   d60e6db8517eaa0c49123d0b01dc4ffb
#
_cell.length_a   1.000
_cell.length_b   1.000
_cell.length_c   1.000
_cell.angle_alpha   90.00
_cell.angle_beta   90.00
_cell.angle_gamma   90.00
#
_symmetry.space_group_name_H-M   'P 1'
#
loop_
_entity.id
_entity.type
_entity.pdbx_description
1 polymer ?
#
loop_
_entity_poly.entity_id
_entity_poly.type
_entity_poly.pdbx_seq_one_letter_code
_entity_poly.pdbx_strand_id
1 'polypeptide(L)'
;MRTGEWLAPDFPVLPDNWDEYRIKWTNMVLEFKQDASGMKHFEVHSTYPTNDEQKSEPWCSKRSWENAAICLGAAESVGATKDTAMKILTGFVGEGPATEFMAWYESLGFPSAKSMFDNPKSMRLPRQFAPAHAIVRGVVAHSRNEIASANGEAGEVFEKAVDFLDELHLINPELASAARDSIISMKPRGYSEKLRNSKRVIESQNAAAAVSMN
;
A
#
# COMPACT_ATOMS: atom_id res chain seq x y z
N MET A 1 2.83 -38.50 28.92
CA MET A 1 2.47 -37.09 28.77
C MET A 1 3.56 -36.46 27.96
N ARG A 2 3.33 -36.02 26.70
CA ARG A 2 4.30 -35.26 25.92
C ARG A 2 4.20 -33.83 26.41
N THR A 3 5.25 -33.33 27.03
CA THR A 3 5.44 -31.91 27.27
C THR A 3 5.60 -31.25 25.90
N GLY A 4 4.50 -30.74 25.35
CA GLY A 4 4.57 -29.95 24.12
C GLY A 4 5.30 -28.64 24.44
N GLU A 5 6.57 -28.57 24.10
CA GLU A 5 7.22 -27.28 23.96
C GLU A 5 6.50 -26.52 22.85
N TRP A 6 5.88 -25.43 23.22
CA TRP A 6 5.41 -24.44 22.28
C TRP A 6 6.64 -23.81 21.62
N LEU A 7 7.06 -24.35 20.50
CA LEU A 7 8.00 -23.64 19.63
C LEU A 7 7.24 -22.44 19.09
N ALA A 8 7.65 -21.25 19.52
CA ALA A 8 7.14 -20.03 18.90
C ALA A 8 7.44 -20.08 17.40
N PRO A 9 6.42 -19.90 16.53
CA PRO A 9 6.69 -19.87 15.10
C PRO A 9 7.67 -18.75 14.79
N ASP A 10 8.58 -18.99 13.84
CA ASP A 10 9.43 -17.93 13.29
C ASP A 10 8.54 -16.91 12.58
N PHE A 11 8.29 -15.80 13.24
CA PHE A 11 7.55 -14.70 12.62
C PHE A 11 8.47 -13.96 11.62
N PRO A 12 7.97 -13.61 10.46
CA PRO A 12 8.73 -12.80 9.54
C PRO A 12 9.04 -11.45 10.19
N VAL A 13 10.29 -11.00 10.04
CA VAL A 13 10.67 -9.65 10.45
C VAL A 13 10.07 -8.66 9.46
N LEU A 14 9.30 -7.71 9.97
CA LEU A 14 8.72 -6.67 9.11
C LEU A 14 9.84 -5.75 8.62
N PRO A 15 9.82 -5.35 7.34
CA PRO A 15 10.77 -4.36 6.83
C PRO A 15 10.52 -2.98 7.47
N ASP A 16 11.55 -2.13 7.57
CA ASP A 16 11.47 -0.82 8.21
C ASP A 16 10.36 0.08 7.65
N ASN A 17 9.99 -0.12 6.38
CA ASN A 17 8.95 0.64 5.69
C ASN A 17 7.55 -0.02 5.72
N TRP A 18 7.31 -1.04 6.54
CA TRP A 18 6.02 -1.72 6.62
C TRP A 18 4.86 -0.76 6.93
N ASP A 19 5.16 0.34 7.63
CA ASP A 19 4.18 1.37 7.98
C ASP A 19 3.55 2.06 6.76
N GLU A 20 4.25 2.13 5.63
CA GLU A 20 3.71 2.65 4.37
C GLU A 20 2.59 1.75 3.82
N TYR A 21 2.74 0.42 3.94
CA TYR A 21 1.71 -0.54 3.60
C TYR A 21 0.51 -0.46 4.55
N ARG A 22 0.77 -0.26 5.85
CA ARG A 22 -0.29 -0.02 6.84
C ARG A 22 -1.12 1.21 6.47
N ILE A 23 -0.47 2.32 6.14
CA ILE A 23 -1.15 3.55 5.71
C ILE A 23 -1.99 3.31 4.45
N LYS A 24 -1.45 2.59 3.46
CA LYS A 24 -2.19 2.18 2.26
C LYS A 24 -3.50 1.48 2.63
N TRP A 25 -3.43 0.41 3.43
CA TRP A 25 -4.60 -0.37 3.78
C TRP A 25 -5.58 0.39 4.67
N THR A 26 -5.09 1.24 5.57
CA THR A 26 -5.94 2.14 6.36
C THR A 26 -6.75 3.06 5.44
N ASN A 27 -6.13 3.65 4.43
CA ASN A 27 -6.82 4.49 3.47
C ASN A 27 -7.82 3.70 2.61
N MET A 28 -7.50 2.48 2.19
CA MET A 28 -8.45 1.62 1.47
C MET A 28 -9.69 1.29 2.31
N VAL A 29 -9.53 1.00 3.60
CA VAL A 29 -10.65 0.79 4.52
C VAL A 29 -11.49 2.06 4.70
N LEU A 30 -10.86 3.23 4.78
CA LEU A 30 -11.56 4.51 4.88
C LEU A 30 -12.34 4.85 3.62
N GLU A 31 -11.80 4.55 2.43
CA GLU A 31 -12.49 4.71 1.15
C GLU A 31 -13.68 3.74 1.02
N PHE A 32 -13.48 2.47 1.38
CA PHE A 32 -14.57 1.49 1.39
C PHE A 32 -15.71 1.94 2.31
N LYS A 33 -15.38 2.52 3.47
CA LYS A 33 -16.39 3.08 4.38
C LYS A 33 -17.25 4.17 3.73
N GLN A 34 -16.70 4.94 2.79
CA GLN A 34 -17.41 6.02 2.10
C GLN A 34 -18.16 5.51 0.86
N ASP A 35 -17.84 4.33 0.39
CA ASP A 35 -18.52 3.68 -0.72
C ASP A 35 -19.90 3.13 -0.30
N ALA A 36 -20.86 3.15 -1.20
CA ALA A 36 -22.22 2.67 -0.93
C ALA A 36 -22.26 1.19 -0.53
N SER A 37 -21.33 0.37 -1.03
CA SER A 37 -21.22 -1.05 -0.68
C SER A 37 -20.62 -1.26 0.71
N GLY A 38 -19.75 -0.35 1.15
CA GLY A 38 -19.00 -0.48 2.40
C GLY A 38 -19.70 0.14 3.61
N MET A 39 -20.44 1.23 3.41
CA MET A 39 -21.02 2.07 4.50
C MET A 39 -21.77 1.24 5.55
N LYS A 40 -22.58 0.27 5.14
CA LYS A 40 -23.34 -0.61 6.02
C LYS A 40 -22.51 -1.40 7.04
N HIS A 41 -21.24 -1.69 6.69
CA HIS A 41 -20.34 -2.46 7.56
C HIS A 41 -19.67 -1.61 8.65
N PHE A 42 -19.93 -0.32 8.67
CA PHE A 42 -19.42 0.62 9.68
C PHE A 42 -20.52 1.22 10.55
N GLU A 43 -21.78 0.87 10.29
CA GLU A 43 -22.93 1.29 11.10
C GLU A 43 -23.02 0.45 12.36
N VAL A 44 -22.77 1.05 13.51
CA VAL A 44 -22.68 0.35 14.81
C VAL A 44 -23.94 -0.47 15.13
N HIS A 45 -25.14 0.05 14.77
CA HIS A 45 -26.39 -0.62 15.07
C HIS A 45 -26.66 -1.86 14.19
N SER A 46 -26.11 -1.91 12.98
CA SER A 46 -26.31 -3.03 12.06
C SER A 46 -25.27 -4.14 12.24
N THR A 47 -24.13 -3.81 12.83
CA THR A 47 -23.00 -4.74 12.96
C THR A 47 -22.82 -5.31 14.37
N TYR A 48 -23.52 -4.74 15.38
CA TYR A 48 -23.39 -5.23 16.75
C TYR A 48 -24.06 -6.60 16.96
N PRO A 49 -23.35 -7.60 17.47
CA PRO A 49 -23.92 -8.92 17.69
C PRO A 49 -25.03 -8.90 18.75
N THR A 50 -26.16 -9.51 18.41
CA THR A 50 -27.37 -9.49 19.25
C THR A 50 -27.51 -10.69 20.19
N ASN A 51 -26.79 -11.79 19.92
CA ASN A 51 -26.80 -12.99 20.72
C ASN A 51 -25.39 -13.48 21.06
N ASP A 52 -25.27 -14.44 21.98
CA ASP A 52 -23.98 -14.92 22.48
C ASP A 52 -23.19 -15.73 21.44
N GLU A 53 -23.87 -16.38 20.51
CA GLU A 53 -23.24 -17.09 19.39
C GLU A 53 -22.53 -16.11 18.47
N GLN A 54 -23.20 -15.05 18.05
CA GLN A 54 -22.63 -13.98 17.21
C GLN A 54 -21.49 -13.20 17.91
N LYS A 55 -21.51 -13.10 19.25
CA LYS A 55 -20.44 -12.46 20.01
C LYS A 55 -19.14 -13.26 20.01
N SER A 56 -19.21 -14.56 19.74
CA SER A 56 -18.03 -15.42 19.62
C SER A 56 -17.42 -15.45 18.23
N GLU A 57 -18.13 -14.88 17.24
CA GLU A 57 -17.67 -14.76 15.86
C GLU A 57 -17.03 -13.39 15.55
N PRO A 58 -16.17 -13.32 14.53
CA PRO A 58 -15.66 -12.04 14.04
C PRO A 58 -16.81 -11.14 13.55
N TRP A 59 -16.82 -9.88 13.97
CA TRP A 59 -17.84 -8.93 13.54
C TRP A 59 -17.26 -7.53 13.27
N CYS A 60 -17.96 -6.79 12.42
CA CYS A 60 -17.54 -5.46 11.99
C CYS A 60 -17.60 -4.46 13.15
N SER A 61 -16.47 -3.91 13.53
CA SER A 61 -16.34 -2.73 14.37
C SER A 61 -15.26 -1.82 13.81
N LYS A 62 -15.21 -0.57 14.24
CA LYS A 62 -14.10 0.33 13.86
C LYS A 62 -12.75 -0.28 14.20
N ARG A 63 -12.64 -0.90 15.39
CA ARG A 63 -11.42 -1.57 15.85
C ARG A 63 -11.07 -2.79 15.02
N SER A 64 -12.08 -3.60 14.63
CA SER A 64 -11.85 -4.77 13.77
C SER A 64 -11.28 -4.37 12.42
N TRP A 65 -11.84 -3.33 11.78
CA TRP A 65 -11.35 -2.80 10.52
C TRP A 65 -9.95 -2.18 10.64
N GLU A 66 -9.68 -1.44 11.73
CA GLU A 66 -8.35 -0.88 11.99
C GLU A 66 -7.31 -1.97 12.16
N ASN A 67 -7.59 -2.98 12.98
CA ASN A 67 -6.70 -4.13 13.17
C ASN A 67 -6.50 -4.92 11.87
N ALA A 68 -7.56 -5.12 11.08
CA ALA A 68 -7.47 -5.75 9.77
C ALA A 68 -6.52 -4.97 8.85
N ALA A 69 -6.65 -3.64 8.77
CA ALA A 69 -5.77 -2.79 7.97
C ALA A 69 -4.30 -2.89 8.40
N ILE A 70 -4.03 -2.91 9.71
CA ILE A 70 -2.68 -3.10 10.27
C ILE A 70 -2.10 -4.45 9.83
N CYS A 71 -2.87 -5.53 10.02
CA CYS A 71 -2.41 -6.88 9.67
C CYS A 71 -2.26 -7.07 8.15
N LEU A 72 -3.14 -6.48 7.34
CA LEU A 72 -3.00 -6.46 5.88
C LEU A 72 -1.73 -5.75 5.44
N GLY A 73 -1.42 -4.60 6.04
CA GLY A 73 -0.18 -3.87 5.78
C GLY A 73 1.06 -4.69 6.12
N ALA A 74 1.08 -5.31 7.30
CA ALA A 74 2.17 -6.19 7.71
C ALA A 74 2.31 -7.39 6.75
N ALA A 75 1.21 -8.05 6.40
CA ALA A 75 1.21 -9.21 5.50
C ALA A 75 1.70 -8.83 4.10
N GLU A 76 1.22 -7.73 3.53
CA GLU A 76 1.68 -7.27 2.20
C GLU A 76 3.16 -6.88 2.22
N SER A 77 3.66 -6.27 3.29
CA SER A 77 5.06 -5.85 3.40
C SER A 77 6.04 -7.02 3.32
N VAL A 78 5.61 -8.23 3.68
CA VAL A 78 6.38 -9.47 3.58
C VAL A 78 5.96 -10.35 2.40
N GLY A 79 5.21 -9.81 1.44
CA GLY A 79 4.83 -10.50 0.22
C GLY A 79 3.74 -11.56 0.38
N ALA A 80 2.88 -11.44 1.39
CA ALA A 80 1.79 -12.38 1.59
C ALA A 80 0.80 -12.39 0.41
N THR A 81 0.17 -13.54 0.19
CA THR A 81 -0.74 -13.76 -0.92
C THR A 81 -2.13 -13.14 -0.66
N LYS A 82 -2.93 -13.00 -1.74
CA LYS A 82 -4.33 -12.58 -1.66
C LYS A 82 -5.15 -13.51 -0.75
N ASP A 83 -4.90 -14.82 -0.76
CA ASP A 83 -5.55 -15.78 0.12
C ASP A 83 -5.27 -15.48 1.60
N THR A 84 -4.04 -15.11 1.93
CA THR A 84 -3.66 -14.64 3.27
C THR A 84 -4.41 -13.36 3.64
N ALA A 85 -4.50 -12.39 2.74
CA ALA A 85 -5.26 -11.16 2.97
C ALA A 85 -6.74 -11.44 3.25
N MET A 86 -7.36 -12.36 2.50
CA MET A 86 -8.75 -12.77 2.72
C MET A 86 -8.94 -13.43 4.09
N LYS A 87 -8.03 -14.32 4.51
CA LYS A 87 -8.07 -14.96 5.83
C LYS A 87 -7.95 -13.95 6.98
N ILE A 88 -7.06 -12.95 6.82
CA ILE A 88 -6.91 -11.86 7.79
C ILE A 88 -8.24 -11.10 7.92
N LEU A 89 -8.80 -10.65 6.80
CA LEU A 89 -10.08 -9.92 6.80
C LEU A 89 -11.18 -10.73 7.46
N THR A 90 -11.37 -11.99 7.03
CA THR A 90 -12.38 -12.88 7.59
C THR A 90 -12.23 -13.04 9.11
N GLY A 91 -11.00 -13.16 9.60
CA GLY A 91 -10.71 -13.28 11.03
C GLY A 91 -11.04 -12.02 11.85
N PHE A 92 -11.04 -10.84 11.24
CA PHE A 92 -11.35 -9.60 11.95
C PHE A 92 -12.77 -9.10 11.77
N VAL A 93 -13.33 -9.20 10.57
CA VAL A 93 -14.61 -8.56 10.22
C VAL A 93 -15.71 -9.54 9.81
N GLY A 94 -15.40 -10.82 9.73
CA GLY A 94 -16.29 -11.86 9.26
C GLY A 94 -16.26 -12.06 7.74
N GLU A 95 -16.79 -13.18 7.27
CA GLU A 95 -16.69 -13.62 5.87
C GLU A 95 -17.44 -12.70 4.89
N GLY A 96 -18.66 -12.30 5.24
CA GLY A 96 -19.47 -11.43 4.37
C GLY A 96 -18.80 -10.10 4.09
N PRO A 97 -18.47 -9.28 5.11
CA PRO A 97 -17.77 -8.00 4.95
C PRO A 97 -16.39 -8.14 4.30
N ALA A 98 -15.65 -9.21 4.61
CA ALA A 98 -14.35 -9.49 3.97
C ALA A 98 -14.49 -9.71 2.47
N THR A 99 -15.49 -10.51 2.05
CA THR A 99 -15.78 -10.79 0.65
C THR A 99 -16.20 -9.53 -0.09
N GLU A 100 -17.07 -8.71 0.48
CA GLU A 100 -17.53 -7.45 -0.14
C GLU A 100 -16.39 -6.44 -0.26
N PHE A 101 -15.55 -6.31 0.77
CA PHE A 101 -14.36 -5.44 0.72
C PHE A 101 -13.39 -5.86 -0.39
N MET A 102 -13.09 -7.16 -0.48
CA MET A 102 -12.17 -7.65 -1.51
C MET A 102 -12.75 -7.51 -2.92
N ALA A 103 -14.05 -7.76 -3.11
CA ALA A 103 -14.71 -7.56 -4.38
C ALA A 103 -14.71 -6.09 -4.80
N TRP A 104 -14.99 -5.18 -3.87
CA TRP A 104 -14.88 -3.74 -4.08
C TRP A 104 -13.43 -3.35 -4.45
N TYR A 105 -12.44 -3.77 -3.66
CA TYR A 105 -11.03 -3.50 -3.92
C TYR A 105 -10.59 -3.96 -5.31
N GLU A 106 -11.02 -5.15 -5.73
CA GLU A 106 -10.74 -5.68 -7.07
C GLU A 106 -11.48 -4.91 -8.18
N SER A 107 -12.72 -4.46 -7.90
CA SER A 107 -13.49 -3.68 -8.87
C SER A 107 -12.86 -2.32 -9.20
N LEU A 108 -11.99 -1.82 -8.33
CA LEU A 108 -11.20 -0.62 -8.61
C LEU A 108 -10.28 -0.83 -9.81
N GLY A 109 -9.96 -2.09 -10.15
CA GLY A 109 -9.22 -2.44 -11.37
C GLY A 109 -7.81 -1.86 -11.44
N PHE A 110 -7.24 -1.49 -10.28
CA PHE A 110 -5.90 -0.91 -10.27
C PHE A 110 -4.84 -2.02 -10.35
N PRO A 111 -3.80 -1.82 -11.17
CA PRO A 111 -2.66 -2.72 -11.18
C PRO A 111 -2.02 -2.81 -9.78
N SER A 112 -1.44 -3.96 -9.46
CA SER A 112 -0.69 -4.11 -8.21
C SER A 112 0.52 -3.16 -8.17
N ALA A 113 1.01 -2.84 -6.96
CA ALA A 113 2.22 -2.04 -6.79
C ALA A 113 3.39 -2.61 -7.60
N LYS A 114 3.58 -3.94 -7.56
CA LYS A 114 4.57 -4.64 -8.37
C LYS A 114 4.35 -4.43 -9.88
N SER A 115 3.13 -4.60 -10.36
CA SER A 115 2.82 -4.42 -11.79
C SER A 115 3.08 -3.01 -12.27
N MET A 116 2.75 -2.00 -11.48
CA MET A 116 3.02 -0.59 -11.81
C MET A 116 4.50 -0.25 -11.74
N PHE A 117 5.24 -0.87 -10.84
CA PHE A 117 6.69 -0.74 -10.74
C PHE A 117 7.40 -1.40 -11.93
N ASP A 118 7.01 -2.62 -12.30
CA ASP A 118 7.59 -3.35 -13.43
C ASP A 118 7.21 -2.74 -14.79
N ASN A 119 6.03 -2.14 -14.91
CA ASN A 119 5.55 -1.48 -16.12
C ASN A 119 4.82 -0.17 -15.80
N PRO A 120 5.57 0.93 -15.55
CA PRO A 120 5.00 2.23 -15.20
C PRO A 120 3.98 2.77 -16.20
N LYS A 121 4.12 2.45 -17.49
CA LYS A 121 3.17 2.86 -18.55
C LYS A 121 1.79 2.23 -18.41
N SER A 122 1.66 1.14 -17.67
CA SER A 122 0.37 0.52 -17.37
C SER A 122 -0.36 1.18 -16.20
N MET A 123 0.21 2.22 -15.60
CA MET A 123 -0.31 2.88 -14.41
C MET A 123 -1.72 3.42 -14.64
N ARG A 124 -2.60 3.10 -13.70
CA ARG A 124 -3.93 3.68 -13.59
C ARG A 124 -4.16 4.09 -12.16
N LEU A 125 -4.62 5.31 -11.97
CA LEU A 125 -4.90 5.87 -10.65
C LEU A 125 -6.35 6.32 -10.57
N PRO A 126 -6.97 6.20 -9.38
CA PRO A 126 -8.27 6.79 -9.12
C PRO A 126 -8.22 8.30 -9.28
N ARG A 127 -9.39 8.90 -9.56
CA ARG A 127 -9.50 10.37 -9.64
C ARG A 127 -9.41 11.03 -8.27
N GLN A 128 -9.86 10.33 -7.23
CA GLN A 128 -9.80 10.82 -5.85
C GLN A 128 -8.35 10.78 -5.36
N PHE A 129 -7.93 11.85 -4.71
CA PHE A 129 -6.54 12.02 -4.27
C PHE A 129 -6.11 10.97 -3.24
N ALA A 130 -6.94 10.71 -2.21
CA ALA A 130 -6.56 9.83 -1.11
C ALA A 130 -6.27 8.39 -1.54
N PRO A 131 -7.13 7.69 -2.32
CA PRO A 131 -6.82 6.35 -2.82
C PRO A 131 -5.67 6.37 -3.84
N ALA A 132 -5.55 7.39 -4.69
CA ALA A 132 -4.42 7.53 -5.60
C ALA A 132 -3.10 7.65 -4.83
N HIS A 133 -3.05 8.49 -3.80
CA HIS A 133 -1.90 8.64 -2.93
C HIS A 133 -1.55 7.34 -2.21
N ALA A 134 -2.56 6.59 -1.70
CA ALA A 134 -2.33 5.30 -1.05
C ALA A 134 -1.69 4.27 -2.01
N ILE A 135 -2.15 4.21 -3.27
CA ILE A 135 -1.59 3.35 -4.30
C ILE A 135 -0.13 3.73 -4.60
N VAL A 136 0.14 5.01 -4.81
CA VAL A 136 1.50 5.52 -5.07
C VAL A 136 2.44 5.19 -3.92
N ARG A 137 2.01 5.34 -2.66
CA ARG A 137 2.81 4.93 -1.50
C ARG A 137 3.10 3.43 -1.49
N GLY A 138 2.15 2.60 -1.90
CA GLY A 138 2.38 1.15 -2.06
C GLY A 138 3.47 0.84 -3.08
N VAL A 139 3.53 1.58 -4.22
CA VAL A 139 4.59 1.41 -5.21
C VAL A 139 5.93 1.90 -4.68
N VAL A 140 5.96 3.02 -3.96
CA VAL A 140 7.18 3.55 -3.32
C VAL A 140 7.73 2.54 -2.29
N ALA A 141 6.86 1.95 -1.47
CA ALA A 141 7.24 0.93 -0.51
C ALA A 141 7.81 -0.33 -1.20
N HIS A 142 7.13 -0.81 -2.26
CA HIS A 142 7.62 -1.93 -3.07
C HIS A 142 9.00 -1.63 -3.67
N SER A 143 9.19 -0.45 -4.27
CA SER A 143 10.46 0.00 -4.83
C SER A 143 11.60 -0.06 -3.81
N ARG A 144 11.33 0.37 -2.56
CA ARG A 144 12.31 0.34 -1.47
C ARG A 144 12.73 -1.10 -1.13
N ASN A 145 11.78 -2.01 -1.04
CA ASN A 145 12.07 -3.41 -0.75
C ASN A 145 12.88 -4.06 -1.88
N GLU A 146 12.53 -3.80 -3.14
CA GLU A 146 13.27 -4.31 -4.29
C GLU A 146 14.71 -3.80 -4.31
N ILE A 147 14.92 -2.50 -4.07
CA ILE A 147 16.27 -1.90 -3.99
C ILE A 147 17.08 -2.49 -2.84
N ALA A 148 16.46 -2.68 -1.67
CA ALA A 148 17.12 -3.25 -0.50
C ALA A 148 17.53 -4.73 -0.72
N SER A 149 16.76 -5.46 -1.52
CA SER A 149 16.98 -6.90 -1.81
C SER A 149 17.91 -7.13 -3.00
N ALA A 150 18.24 -6.12 -3.77
CA ALA A 150 18.87 -6.23 -5.10
C ALA A 150 20.40 -6.37 -5.07
N ASN A 151 20.96 -7.23 -4.24
CA ASN A 151 22.35 -7.69 -4.13
C ASN A 151 23.34 -7.33 -5.29
N GLY A 152 23.60 -6.04 -5.55
CA GLY A 152 24.49 -5.58 -6.62
C GLY A 152 23.77 -4.94 -7.83
N GLU A 153 22.49 -5.24 -8.06
CA GLU A 153 21.66 -4.69 -9.14
C GLU A 153 20.79 -3.49 -8.67
N ALA A 154 21.05 -2.99 -7.48
CA ALA A 154 20.27 -1.89 -6.88
C ALA A 154 20.17 -0.64 -7.77
N GLY A 155 21.16 -0.42 -8.65
CA GLY A 155 21.14 0.66 -9.63
C GLY A 155 20.04 0.49 -10.69
N GLU A 156 19.90 -0.70 -11.25
CA GLU A 156 18.86 -1.00 -12.27
C GLU A 156 17.46 -0.94 -11.67
N VAL A 157 17.30 -1.46 -10.45
CA VAL A 157 16.04 -1.40 -9.71
C VAL A 157 15.67 0.06 -9.39
N PHE A 158 16.66 0.88 -9.03
CA PHE A 158 16.45 2.30 -8.79
C PHE A 158 16.04 3.05 -10.07
N GLU A 159 16.58 2.67 -11.25
CA GLU A 159 16.14 3.24 -12.54
C GLU A 159 14.65 3.01 -12.78
N LYS A 160 14.13 1.82 -12.50
CA LYS A 160 12.70 1.53 -12.61
C LYS A 160 11.86 2.41 -11.67
N ALA A 161 12.36 2.69 -10.46
CA ALA A 161 11.67 3.61 -9.53
C ALA A 161 11.64 5.05 -10.08
N VAL A 162 12.68 5.49 -10.78
CA VAL A 162 12.72 6.79 -11.46
C VAL A 162 11.78 6.80 -12.68
N ASP A 163 11.76 5.74 -13.48
CA ASP A 163 10.82 5.60 -14.60
C ASP A 163 9.36 5.64 -14.13
N PHE A 164 9.07 5.00 -12.98
CA PHE A 164 7.75 5.11 -12.35
C PHE A 164 7.42 6.57 -11.98
N LEU A 165 8.38 7.29 -11.39
CA LEU A 165 8.18 8.70 -11.01
C LEU A 165 7.94 9.59 -12.23
N ASP A 166 8.65 9.34 -13.32
CA ASP A 166 8.51 10.07 -14.57
C ASP A 166 7.13 9.85 -15.22
N GLU A 167 6.64 8.61 -15.27
CA GLU A 167 5.29 8.31 -15.76
C GLU A 167 4.20 8.86 -14.81
N LEU A 168 4.43 8.79 -13.50
CA LEU A 168 3.52 9.37 -12.52
C LEU A 168 3.39 10.89 -12.70
N HIS A 169 4.50 11.57 -13.00
CA HIS A 169 4.51 13.01 -13.23
C HIS A 169 3.64 13.41 -14.44
N LEU A 170 3.58 12.56 -15.48
CA LEU A 170 2.72 12.81 -16.65
C LEU A 170 1.22 12.69 -16.31
N ILE A 171 0.89 11.82 -15.35
CA ILE A 171 -0.50 11.54 -14.97
C ILE A 171 -0.96 12.51 -13.86
N ASN A 172 -0.13 12.69 -12.84
CA ASN A 172 -0.44 13.51 -11.68
C ASN A 172 0.84 14.12 -11.07
N PRO A 173 1.20 15.36 -11.47
CA PRO A 173 2.41 16.03 -10.99
C PRO A 173 2.47 16.22 -9.47
N GLU A 174 1.31 16.39 -8.81
CA GLU A 174 1.22 16.59 -7.36
C GLU A 174 1.63 15.33 -6.61
N LEU A 175 1.09 14.17 -7.02
CA LEU A 175 1.47 12.88 -6.45
C LEU A 175 2.92 12.52 -6.74
N ALA A 176 3.43 12.86 -7.92
CA ALA A 176 4.83 12.66 -8.27
C ALA A 176 5.75 13.50 -7.38
N SER A 177 5.38 14.75 -7.10
CA SER A 177 6.11 15.62 -6.16
C SER A 177 6.12 15.02 -4.75
N ALA A 178 4.99 14.53 -4.27
CA ALA A 178 4.89 13.90 -2.95
C ALA A 178 5.71 12.59 -2.82
N ALA A 179 5.82 11.80 -3.90
CA ALA A 179 6.59 10.55 -3.92
C ALA A 179 8.09 10.76 -4.12
N ARG A 180 8.48 11.87 -4.72
CA ARG A 180 9.83 12.14 -5.21
C ARG A 180 10.91 12.01 -4.14
N ASP A 181 10.75 12.67 -3.01
CA ASP A 181 11.78 12.68 -1.96
C ASP A 181 11.99 11.28 -1.38
N SER A 182 10.92 10.50 -1.27
CA SER A 182 10.99 9.10 -0.85
C SER A 182 11.78 8.26 -1.85
N ILE A 183 11.55 8.40 -3.17
CA ILE A 183 12.27 7.65 -4.20
C ILE A 183 13.74 8.11 -4.26
N ILE A 184 14.01 9.42 -4.23
CA ILE A 184 15.38 9.93 -4.29
C ILE A 184 16.21 9.50 -3.09
N SER A 185 15.59 9.37 -1.90
CA SER A 185 16.28 8.89 -0.69
C SER A 185 16.77 7.44 -0.79
N MET A 186 16.21 6.64 -1.69
CA MET A 186 16.59 5.23 -1.92
C MET A 186 17.82 5.08 -2.82
N LYS A 187 18.36 6.17 -3.32
CA LYS A 187 19.46 6.19 -4.30
C LYS A 187 20.67 5.38 -3.83
N PRO A 188 21.11 4.36 -4.59
CA PRO A 188 22.29 3.59 -4.27
C PRO A 188 23.58 4.45 -4.33
N ARG A 189 24.59 4.07 -3.53
CA ARG A 189 25.90 4.76 -3.56
C ARG A 189 26.51 4.66 -4.97
N GLY A 190 26.98 5.78 -5.51
CA GLY A 190 27.61 5.84 -6.84
C GLY A 190 26.66 6.17 -8.01
N TYR A 191 25.36 6.22 -7.78
CA TYR A 191 24.36 6.40 -8.83
C TYR A 191 24.01 7.88 -9.12
N SER A 192 25.02 8.76 -9.29
CA SER A 192 24.78 10.21 -9.37
C SER A 192 24.51 10.77 -10.77
N GLU A 193 24.88 10.06 -11.86
CA GLU A 193 24.88 10.63 -13.20
C GLU A 193 23.53 10.62 -13.92
N LYS A 194 22.73 9.56 -13.81
CA LYS A 194 21.45 9.48 -14.53
C LYS A 194 20.36 10.40 -13.97
N LEU A 195 20.34 10.63 -12.66
CA LEU A 195 19.43 11.59 -12.03
C LEU A 195 19.67 13.04 -12.47
N ARG A 196 20.92 13.42 -12.76
CA ARG A 196 21.24 14.74 -13.28
C ARG A 196 20.77 14.95 -14.71
N ASN A 197 20.64 13.87 -15.48
CA ASN A 197 20.29 13.93 -16.90
C ASN A 197 18.80 13.65 -17.18
N SER A 198 18.00 13.27 -16.17
CA SER A 198 16.54 13.22 -16.32
C SER A 198 15.99 14.63 -16.47
N LYS A 199 15.65 15.02 -17.71
CA LYS A 199 15.06 16.35 -18.02
C LYS A 199 13.90 16.69 -17.09
N ARG A 200 13.10 15.71 -16.72
CA ARG A 200 11.88 15.86 -15.93
C ARG A 200 12.15 16.10 -14.44
N VAL A 201 13.21 15.51 -13.89
CA VAL A 201 13.66 15.81 -12.51
C VAL A 201 14.15 17.25 -12.43
N ILE A 202 14.83 17.75 -13.47
CA ILE A 202 15.31 19.14 -13.56
C ILE A 202 14.13 20.11 -13.71
N GLU A 203 13.15 19.80 -14.55
CA GLU A 203 11.96 20.63 -14.74
C GLU A 203 11.10 20.72 -13.46
N SER A 204 10.95 19.63 -12.71
CA SER A 204 10.25 19.64 -11.43
C SER A 204 11.00 20.43 -10.34
N GLN A 205 12.33 20.45 -10.37
CA GLN A 205 13.15 21.29 -9.48
C GLN A 205 12.95 22.78 -9.79
N ASN A 206 12.92 23.13 -11.07
CA ASN A 206 12.74 24.52 -11.52
C ASN A 206 11.32 25.01 -11.22
N ALA A 207 10.29 24.16 -11.35
CA ALA A 207 8.91 24.50 -11.01
C ALA A 207 8.73 24.71 -9.50
N ALA A 208 9.32 23.86 -8.66
CA ALA A 208 9.29 24.00 -7.20
C ALA A 208 10.03 25.27 -6.73
N ALA A 209 11.16 25.60 -7.35
CA ALA A 209 11.91 26.83 -7.07
C ALA A 209 11.13 28.09 -7.48
N ALA A 210 10.37 28.06 -8.57
CA ALA A 210 9.54 29.17 -9.02
C ALA A 210 8.35 29.45 -8.08
N VAL A 211 7.79 28.42 -7.48
CA VAL A 211 6.68 28.54 -6.50
C VAL A 211 7.17 29.09 -5.15
N SER A 212 8.42 28.82 -4.77
CA SER A 212 9.00 29.32 -3.52
C SER A 212 9.50 30.77 -3.59
N MET A 213 9.51 31.39 -4.78
CA MET A 213 9.96 32.78 -5.03
C MET A 213 8.80 33.77 -5.22
N ASN A 214 7.54 33.33 -5.15
CA ASN A 214 6.34 34.15 -5.13
C ASN A 214 5.62 34.02 -3.78
#